data_1bdf0569dff724106d1913df7023b05d
#
_entry.id   1bdf0569dff724106d1913df7023b05d
#
_cell.length_a   1.000
_cell.length_b   1.000
_cell.length_c   1.000
_cell.angle_alpha   90.00
_cell.angle_beta   90.00
_cell.angle_gamma   90.00
#
_symmetry.space_group_name_H-M   'P 1'
#
loop_
_entity.id
_entity.type
_entity.pdbx_description
1 polymer ?
#
loop_
_entity_poly.entity_id
_entity_poly.type
_entity_poly.pdbx_seq_one_letter_code
_entity_poly.pdbx_strand_id
1 'polypeptide(L)'
;MGSLTVNKQKLKRFTITTKPIMEKYLSKLDVDLSDYTFAANYIWLANSSGFYAIINKCFCLFIMTGGELTMLLPPLGKKKNATDAMIKCFEVMNANNSSPYYSRIDYVQAAMIEDFVQSADEAESMFQMLENYLVEKKLVDYVYEINALIELRGNSYHTKRTEINKFMKSYPDYVIEQLDSVKHKEGIMHLFDKWVSDRVKYMPKEEAEVFLEGIHQERHAIKQMFKHYDELSLIGLVIYINGELKGFTVGERISQDTATVIIEKTDFEVLGCAQFIFREFSKMLKEHYGVEYINVGDDMGFENLRKVKMSYRPFKLVPKYTIYQK
;
A
#
# COMPACT_ATOMS: atom_id res chain seq x y z
N MET A 1 15.44 -20.84 -7.27
CA MET A 1 15.33 -20.61 -8.75
C MET A 1 15.42 -19.11 -9.03
N GLY A 2 16.36 -18.66 -9.89
CA GLY A 2 16.65 -17.22 -10.03
C GLY A 2 15.86 -16.48 -11.11
N SER A 3 15.14 -17.12 -12.00
CA SER A 3 14.39 -16.50 -13.10
C SER A 3 13.34 -17.45 -13.67
N LEU A 4 12.33 -16.87 -14.32
CA LEU A 4 11.29 -17.55 -15.10
C LEU A 4 11.40 -17.05 -16.55
N THR A 5 11.16 -17.91 -17.54
CA THR A 5 11.10 -17.50 -18.96
C THR A 5 9.72 -17.82 -19.50
N VAL A 6 9.01 -16.79 -19.97
CA VAL A 6 7.68 -16.88 -20.57
C VAL A 6 7.70 -16.16 -21.91
N ASN A 7 7.25 -16.80 -22.98
CA ASN A 7 7.19 -16.23 -24.33
C ASN A 7 8.50 -15.52 -24.73
N LYS A 8 9.65 -16.19 -24.52
CA LYS A 8 11.02 -15.67 -24.72
C LYS A 8 11.41 -14.49 -23.81
N GLN A 9 10.50 -13.97 -22.98
CA GLN A 9 10.79 -12.93 -22.02
C GLN A 9 11.36 -13.53 -20.73
N LYS A 10 12.56 -13.13 -20.35
CA LYS A 10 13.18 -13.52 -19.08
C LYS A 10 12.69 -12.60 -17.97
N LEU A 11 12.02 -13.18 -16.98
CA LEU A 11 11.57 -12.52 -15.76
C LEU A 11 12.56 -12.86 -14.64
N LYS A 12 13.17 -11.86 -14.03
CA LYS A 12 14.08 -11.98 -12.88
C LYS A 12 13.29 -11.96 -11.57
N ARG A 13 13.79 -12.62 -10.54
CA ARG A 13 13.16 -12.56 -9.20
C ARG A 13 13.16 -11.13 -8.65
N PHE A 14 12.01 -10.72 -8.13
CA PHE A 14 11.86 -9.50 -7.37
C PHE A 14 12.29 -9.75 -5.93
N THR A 15 13.34 -9.09 -5.49
CA THR A 15 13.98 -9.28 -4.18
C THR A 15 14.38 -7.93 -3.60
N ILE A 16 14.86 -7.89 -2.36
CA ILE A 16 15.34 -6.65 -1.75
C ILE A 16 16.40 -5.93 -2.61
N THR A 17 17.24 -6.68 -3.32
CA THR A 17 18.26 -6.11 -4.22
C THR A 17 17.68 -5.45 -5.47
N THR A 18 16.38 -5.61 -5.73
CA THR A 18 15.68 -4.94 -6.84
C THR A 18 15.32 -3.49 -6.50
N LYS A 19 15.35 -3.11 -5.20
CA LYS A 19 14.98 -1.78 -4.71
C LYS A 19 15.58 -0.64 -5.55
N PRO A 20 16.92 -0.52 -5.71
CA PRO A 20 17.50 0.60 -6.44
C PRO A 20 17.12 0.64 -7.92
N ILE A 21 16.77 -0.53 -8.49
CA ILE A 21 16.30 -0.59 -9.88
C ILE A 21 14.90 0.00 -9.99
N MET A 22 13.95 -0.46 -9.16
CA MET A 22 12.56 0.00 -9.18
C MET A 22 12.46 1.49 -8.83
N GLU A 23 13.16 1.95 -7.77
CA GLU A 23 13.17 3.34 -7.33
C GLU A 23 13.67 4.32 -8.41
N LYS A 24 14.63 3.90 -9.24
CA LYS A 24 15.09 4.68 -10.41
C LYS A 24 13.97 4.98 -11.40
N TYR A 25 12.96 4.13 -11.49
CA TYR A 25 11.79 4.35 -12.35
C TYR A 25 10.72 5.14 -11.60
N LEU A 26 10.44 4.78 -10.34
CA LEU A 26 9.47 5.48 -9.50
C LEU A 26 9.81 6.96 -9.34
N SER A 27 11.07 7.30 -9.11
CA SER A 27 11.53 8.70 -8.93
C SER A 27 11.30 9.63 -10.12
N LYS A 28 10.84 9.11 -11.26
CA LYS A 28 10.56 9.87 -12.48
C LYS A 28 9.08 10.01 -12.77
N LEU A 29 8.25 9.44 -11.91
CA LEU A 29 6.82 9.43 -12.05
C LEU A 29 6.21 10.43 -11.06
N ASP A 30 5.18 11.11 -11.52
CA ASP A 30 4.29 11.88 -10.66
C ASP A 30 3.13 10.96 -10.25
N VAL A 31 3.19 10.46 -9.02
CA VAL A 31 2.27 9.43 -8.54
C VAL A 31 1.76 9.76 -7.15
N ASP A 32 0.45 9.58 -6.99
CA ASP A 32 -0.26 9.85 -5.74
C ASP A 32 -0.68 8.56 -4.99
N LEU A 33 -0.69 7.41 -5.66
CA LEU A 33 -1.16 6.15 -5.08
C LEU A 33 -0.14 5.55 -4.11
N SER A 34 -0.63 5.04 -2.98
CA SER A 34 0.15 4.41 -1.93
C SER A 34 0.91 3.16 -2.39
N ASP A 35 0.46 2.53 -3.47
CA ASP A 35 1.04 1.31 -4.02
C ASP A 35 2.35 1.55 -4.79
N TYR A 36 2.68 2.82 -5.13
CA TYR A 36 3.85 3.15 -5.95
C TYR A 36 5.12 3.34 -5.11
N THR A 37 5.39 2.38 -4.23
CA THR A 37 6.61 2.31 -3.46
C THR A 37 7.22 0.91 -3.56
N PHE A 38 8.52 0.81 -3.32
CA PHE A 38 9.16 -0.51 -3.30
C PHE A 38 8.73 -1.32 -2.08
N ALA A 39 8.66 -0.70 -0.89
CA ALA A 39 8.38 -1.41 0.34
C ALA A 39 6.95 -1.96 0.36
N ALA A 40 5.93 -1.17 -0.06
CA ALA A 40 4.55 -1.64 -0.14
C ALA A 40 4.43 -2.89 -1.03
N ASN A 41 5.11 -2.92 -2.19
CA ASN A 41 5.10 -4.10 -3.05
C ASN A 41 5.88 -5.27 -2.47
N TYR A 42 7.03 -5.01 -1.83
CA TYR A 42 7.93 -6.06 -1.36
C TYR A 42 7.40 -6.83 -0.14
N ILE A 43 6.88 -6.12 0.87
CA ILE A 43 6.47 -6.76 2.12
C ILE A 43 5.20 -7.60 1.98
N TRP A 44 4.30 -7.25 1.05
CA TRP A 44 3.04 -7.96 0.84
C TRP A 44 3.13 -9.20 -0.06
N LEU A 45 4.29 -9.49 -0.66
CA LEU A 45 4.52 -10.69 -1.46
C LEU A 45 4.71 -11.95 -0.60
N ALA A 46 3.75 -12.25 0.29
CA ALA A 46 3.85 -13.36 1.27
C ALA A 46 3.77 -14.74 0.61
N ASN A 47 2.68 -15.00 -0.11
CA ASN A 47 2.37 -16.28 -0.74
C ASN A 47 2.52 -16.23 -2.27
N SER A 48 3.06 -15.14 -2.78
CA SER A 48 3.25 -14.88 -4.20
C SER A 48 4.73 -14.85 -4.55
N SER A 49 5.04 -15.14 -5.80
CA SER A 49 6.39 -14.99 -6.32
C SER A 49 6.46 -13.74 -7.17
N GLY A 50 7.20 -12.73 -6.70
CA GLY A 50 7.47 -11.52 -7.47
C GLY A 50 8.57 -11.74 -8.51
N PHE A 51 8.35 -11.22 -9.70
CA PHE A 51 9.31 -11.18 -10.82
C PHE A 51 9.30 -9.80 -11.45
N TYR A 52 10.39 -9.42 -12.07
CA TYR A 52 10.45 -8.20 -12.87
C TYR A 52 11.18 -8.39 -14.18
N ALA A 53 10.87 -7.54 -15.14
CA ALA A 53 11.60 -7.39 -16.37
C ALA A 53 11.69 -5.91 -16.77
N ILE A 54 12.66 -5.57 -17.60
CA ILE A 54 12.68 -4.29 -18.29
C ILE A 54 12.19 -4.52 -19.71
N ILE A 55 10.98 -4.04 -19.99
CA ILE A 55 10.30 -4.18 -21.29
C ILE A 55 10.12 -2.78 -21.87
N ASN A 56 10.54 -2.54 -23.09
CA ASN A 56 10.47 -1.23 -23.76
C ASN A 56 10.95 -0.06 -22.88
N LYS A 57 12.04 -0.28 -22.14
CA LYS A 57 12.63 0.70 -21.18
C LYS A 57 11.72 1.04 -19.99
N CYS A 58 10.70 0.23 -19.72
CA CYS A 58 9.85 0.33 -18.53
C CYS A 58 10.17 -0.81 -17.56
N PHE A 59 10.12 -0.53 -16.26
CA PHE A 59 10.17 -1.55 -15.24
C PHE A 59 8.77 -2.18 -15.09
N CYS A 60 8.69 -3.50 -15.25
CA CYS A 60 7.44 -4.26 -15.22
C CYS A 60 7.50 -5.28 -14.07
N LEU A 61 6.61 -5.14 -13.10
CA LEU A 61 6.50 -6.01 -11.93
C LEU A 61 5.40 -7.03 -12.15
N PHE A 62 5.78 -8.30 -12.22
CA PHE A 62 4.86 -9.44 -12.33
C PHE A 62 4.75 -10.17 -11.00
N ILE A 63 3.56 -10.63 -10.68
CA ILE A 63 3.27 -11.44 -9.50
C ILE A 63 2.69 -12.77 -9.96
N MET A 64 3.25 -13.87 -9.47
CA MET A 64 2.72 -15.20 -9.72
C MET A 64 2.02 -15.73 -8.48
N THR A 65 0.73 -16.02 -8.61
CA THR A 65 -0.10 -16.60 -7.56
C THR A 65 -0.90 -17.75 -8.14
N GLY A 66 -0.82 -18.94 -7.56
CA GLY A 66 -1.53 -20.12 -8.06
C GLY A 66 -1.15 -20.54 -9.49
N GLY A 67 0.03 -20.17 -9.98
CA GLY A 67 0.48 -20.44 -11.34
C GLY A 67 0.13 -19.37 -12.36
N GLU A 68 -0.72 -18.40 -12.02
CA GLU A 68 -1.16 -17.31 -12.88
C GLU A 68 -0.31 -16.05 -12.67
N LEU A 69 0.05 -15.36 -13.76
CA LEU A 69 0.77 -14.09 -13.74
C LEU A 69 -0.20 -12.90 -13.81
N THR A 70 0.00 -11.95 -12.92
CA THR A 70 -0.66 -10.64 -12.93
C THR A 70 0.36 -9.54 -12.71
N MET A 71 -0.02 -8.28 -12.84
CA MET A 71 0.79 -7.13 -12.48
C MET A 71 0.08 -6.28 -11.42
N LEU A 72 0.79 -5.88 -10.36
CA LEU A 72 0.25 -4.94 -9.36
C LEU A 72 0.33 -3.48 -9.82
N LEU A 73 1.30 -3.17 -10.68
CA LEU A 73 1.53 -1.82 -11.19
C LEU A 73 1.60 -1.84 -12.71
N PRO A 74 1.18 -0.78 -13.39
CA PRO A 74 1.45 -0.63 -14.82
C PRO A 74 2.95 -0.53 -15.08
N PRO A 75 3.40 -0.68 -16.34
CA PRO A 75 4.80 -0.48 -16.71
C PRO A 75 5.32 0.89 -16.27
N LEU A 76 6.31 0.92 -15.37
CA LEU A 76 6.89 2.15 -14.84
C LEU A 76 7.94 2.69 -15.80
N GLY A 77 7.69 3.82 -16.44
CA GLY A 77 8.61 4.40 -17.41
C GLY A 77 8.08 5.66 -18.07
N LYS A 78 8.76 6.08 -19.15
CA LYS A 78 8.29 7.24 -19.91
C LYS A 78 6.99 6.89 -20.67
N LYS A 79 6.03 7.81 -20.70
CA LYS A 79 4.75 7.73 -21.42
C LYS A 79 4.86 7.04 -22.77
N LYS A 80 5.74 7.54 -23.67
CA LYS A 80 5.95 7.01 -25.01
C LYS A 80 6.37 5.53 -25.12
N ASN A 81 6.80 4.91 -24.01
CA ASN A 81 7.22 3.52 -23.97
C ASN A 81 6.20 2.65 -23.21
N ALA A 82 5.33 3.26 -22.42
CA ALA A 82 4.49 2.55 -21.46
C ALA A 82 3.38 1.76 -22.15
N THR A 83 2.78 2.27 -23.22
CA THR A 83 1.73 1.58 -23.97
C THR A 83 2.26 0.30 -24.63
N ASP A 84 3.37 0.37 -25.37
CA ASP A 84 3.97 -0.81 -25.97
C ASP A 84 4.44 -1.82 -24.92
N ALA A 85 4.96 -1.32 -23.79
CA ALA A 85 5.34 -2.18 -22.68
C ALA A 85 4.11 -2.88 -22.07
N MET A 86 2.97 -2.20 -21.93
CA MET A 86 1.72 -2.77 -21.45
C MET A 86 1.23 -3.90 -22.35
N ILE A 87 1.14 -3.66 -23.66
CA ILE A 87 0.76 -4.67 -24.64
C ILE A 87 1.64 -5.91 -24.51
N LYS A 88 2.97 -5.70 -24.44
CA LYS A 88 3.92 -6.79 -24.27
C LYS A 88 3.79 -7.52 -22.94
N CYS A 89 3.42 -6.84 -21.87
CA CYS A 89 3.15 -7.48 -20.58
C CYS A 89 1.90 -8.38 -20.65
N PHE A 90 0.84 -7.96 -21.34
CA PHE A 90 -0.32 -8.82 -21.58
C PHE A 90 0.03 -10.05 -22.40
N GLU A 91 0.85 -9.93 -23.47
CA GLU A 91 1.34 -11.07 -24.22
C GLU A 91 2.10 -12.08 -23.33
N VAL A 92 2.93 -11.58 -22.40
CA VAL A 92 3.66 -12.42 -21.45
C VAL A 92 2.70 -13.11 -20.48
N MET A 93 1.75 -12.38 -19.90
CA MET A 93 0.75 -12.94 -18.99
C MET A 93 -0.11 -14.01 -19.67
N ASN A 94 -0.63 -13.71 -20.87
CA ASN A 94 -1.48 -14.64 -21.63
C ASN A 94 -0.73 -15.92 -22.07
N ALA A 95 0.55 -15.82 -22.34
CA ALA A 95 1.37 -16.99 -22.67
C ALA A 95 1.66 -17.91 -21.46
N ASN A 96 1.50 -17.40 -20.25
CA ASN A 96 1.65 -18.16 -19.02
C ASN A 96 0.32 -18.66 -18.47
N ASN A 97 -0.70 -17.80 -18.51
CA ASN A 97 -1.95 -17.98 -17.79
C ASN A 97 -2.84 -19.04 -18.47
N SER A 98 -3.60 -19.75 -17.66
CA SER A 98 -4.55 -20.76 -18.13
C SER A 98 -5.71 -20.14 -18.92
N SER A 99 -5.99 -18.84 -18.71
CA SER A 99 -6.96 -18.04 -19.46
C SER A 99 -6.54 -16.57 -19.48
N PRO A 100 -6.80 -15.84 -20.59
CA PRO A 100 -6.61 -14.38 -20.66
C PRO A 100 -7.35 -13.60 -19.55
N TYR A 101 -8.45 -14.13 -19.04
CA TYR A 101 -9.20 -13.52 -17.93
C TYR A 101 -8.41 -13.33 -16.64
N TYR A 102 -7.34 -14.11 -16.44
CA TYR A 102 -6.43 -13.93 -15.31
C TYR A 102 -5.37 -12.85 -15.55
N SER A 103 -5.21 -12.40 -16.80
CA SER A 103 -4.26 -11.35 -17.15
C SER A 103 -4.83 -9.98 -16.83
N ARG A 104 -4.20 -9.29 -15.87
CA ARG A 104 -4.63 -7.95 -15.47
C ARG A 104 -3.45 -7.13 -14.94
N ILE A 105 -3.65 -5.82 -14.99
CA ILE A 105 -2.76 -4.82 -14.40
C ILE A 105 -3.56 -4.03 -13.40
N ASP A 106 -3.19 -4.13 -12.13
CA ASP A 106 -3.86 -3.45 -11.01
C ASP A 106 -3.23 -2.07 -10.74
N TYR A 107 -3.82 -1.31 -9.84
CA TYR A 107 -3.36 -0.02 -9.30
C TYR A 107 -2.92 0.99 -10.35
N VAL A 108 -3.65 1.06 -11.46
CA VAL A 108 -3.39 2.04 -12.52
C VAL A 108 -3.95 3.40 -12.11
N GLN A 109 -3.13 4.43 -12.15
CA GLN A 109 -3.52 5.81 -11.88
C GLN A 109 -4.26 6.42 -13.07
N ALA A 110 -5.25 7.30 -12.83
CA ALA A 110 -6.07 7.92 -13.89
C ALA A 110 -5.23 8.60 -15.00
N ALA A 111 -4.20 9.36 -14.61
CA ALA A 111 -3.30 10.03 -15.56
C ALA A 111 -2.58 9.04 -16.50
N MET A 112 -2.26 7.83 -16.01
CA MET A 112 -1.63 6.80 -16.85
C MET A 112 -2.63 6.20 -17.85
N ILE A 113 -3.91 6.08 -17.49
CA ILE A 113 -4.95 5.64 -18.43
C ILE A 113 -5.11 6.67 -19.55
N GLU A 114 -5.19 7.95 -19.21
CA GLU A 114 -5.22 9.03 -20.19
C GLU A 114 -3.99 9.00 -21.10
N ASP A 115 -2.82 8.72 -20.53
CA ASP A 115 -1.56 8.59 -21.26
C ASP A 115 -1.57 7.40 -22.22
N PHE A 116 -2.12 6.26 -21.82
CA PHE A 116 -2.26 5.09 -22.69
C PHE A 116 -3.22 5.37 -23.86
N VAL A 117 -4.31 6.09 -23.59
CA VAL A 117 -5.30 6.47 -24.61
C VAL A 117 -4.74 7.52 -25.58
N GLN A 118 -4.00 8.53 -25.07
CA GLN A 118 -3.46 9.63 -25.91
C GLN A 118 -2.17 9.28 -26.67
N SER A 119 -1.43 8.26 -26.24
CA SER A 119 -0.19 7.84 -26.92
C SER A 119 -0.44 7.08 -28.23
N ALA A 120 -1.68 6.76 -28.50
CA ALA A 120 -2.11 6.24 -29.78
C ALA A 120 -2.12 7.40 -30.80
N ASP A 121 -1.12 7.47 -31.68
CA ASP A 121 -0.91 8.56 -32.65
C ASP A 121 -2.02 8.73 -33.70
N GLU A 122 -3.04 7.85 -33.69
CA GLU A 122 -4.21 7.91 -34.58
C GLU A 122 -5.48 7.51 -33.80
N ALA A 123 -6.59 8.17 -34.10
CA ALA A 123 -7.90 7.85 -33.52
C ALA A 123 -8.25 6.35 -33.65
N GLU A 124 -7.76 5.70 -34.68
CA GLU A 124 -7.95 4.27 -34.96
C GLU A 124 -7.25 3.37 -33.92
N SER A 125 -6.07 3.73 -33.45
CA SER A 125 -5.35 2.97 -32.41
C SER A 125 -5.91 3.18 -31.02
N MET A 126 -6.57 4.31 -30.74
CA MET A 126 -7.33 4.54 -29.51
C MET A 126 -8.56 3.64 -29.45
N PHE A 127 -9.33 3.52 -30.54
CA PHE A 127 -10.46 2.60 -30.63
C PHE A 127 -10.03 1.15 -30.46
N GLN A 128 -8.93 0.72 -31.08
CA GLN A 128 -8.38 -0.63 -30.92
C GLN A 128 -7.94 -0.93 -29.49
N MET A 129 -7.37 0.02 -28.77
CA MET A 129 -7.05 -0.16 -27.36
C MET A 129 -8.31 -0.36 -26.50
N LEU A 130 -9.33 0.47 -26.69
CA LEU A 130 -10.59 0.36 -25.95
C LEU A 130 -11.39 -0.90 -26.35
N GLU A 131 -11.24 -1.40 -27.58
CA GLU A 131 -11.84 -2.66 -28.01
C GLU A 131 -11.18 -3.87 -27.34
N ASN A 132 -9.88 -3.85 -27.12
CA ASN A 132 -9.11 -4.99 -26.62
C ASN A 132 -8.97 -5.01 -25.07
N TYR A 133 -9.20 -3.88 -24.40
CA TYR A 133 -9.01 -3.76 -22.96
C TYR A 133 -10.24 -3.18 -22.26
N LEU A 134 -10.52 -3.71 -21.08
CA LEU A 134 -11.53 -3.20 -20.15
C LEU A 134 -10.81 -2.48 -19.00
N VAL A 135 -11.21 -1.24 -18.74
CA VAL A 135 -10.71 -0.43 -17.62
C VAL A 135 -11.79 -0.29 -16.57
N GLU A 136 -11.53 -0.77 -15.37
CA GLU A 136 -12.49 -0.69 -14.27
C GLU A 136 -11.93 0.09 -13.10
N LYS A 137 -12.70 1.03 -12.57
CA LYS A 137 -12.41 1.65 -11.28
C LYS A 137 -12.70 0.66 -10.16
N LYS A 138 -11.72 0.36 -9.32
CA LYS A 138 -11.86 -0.62 -8.23
C LYS A 138 -11.96 0.05 -6.86
N LEU A 139 -10.96 0.80 -6.45
CA LEU A 139 -10.82 1.37 -5.11
C LEU A 139 -10.42 2.85 -5.20
N VAL A 140 -10.30 3.51 -4.07
CA VAL A 140 -9.77 4.87 -3.95
C VAL A 140 -8.85 4.97 -2.75
N ASP A 141 -7.71 5.66 -2.90
CA ASP A 141 -6.86 6.05 -1.79
C ASP A 141 -7.36 7.33 -1.13
N TYR A 142 -7.14 7.44 0.17
CA TYR A 142 -7.51 8.59 0.98
C TYR A 142 -6.25 9.40 1.34
N VAL A 143 -6.16 10.62 0.82
CA VAL A 143 -5.05 11.53 1.07
C VAL A 143 -5.49 12.67 1.96
N TYR A 144 -4.73 12.97 3.01
CA TYR A 144 -4.99 14.04 3.97
C TYR A 144 -3.89 15.08 3.96
N GLU A 145 -4.26 16.33 4.21
CA GLU A 145 -3.30 17.36 4.61
C GLU A 145 -2.78 17.08 6.01
N ILE A 146 -1.47 17.05 6.18
CA ILE A 146 -0.85 16.68 7.44
C ILE A 146 -1.16 17.69 8.56
N ASN A 147 -1.23 18.97 8.25
CA ASN A 147 -1.61 19.99 9.22
C ASN A 147 -3.03 19.81 9.74
N ALA A 148 -3.98 19.39 8.89
CA ALA A 148 -5.34 19.10 9.31
C ALA A 148 -5.40 17.94 10.31
N LEU A 149 -4.57 16.91 10.14
CA LEU A 149 -4.46 15.77 11.06
C LEU A 149 -3.79 16.13 12.39
N ILE A 150 -2.81 17.04 12.37
CA ILE A 150 -2.10 17.50 13.57
C ILE A 150 -3.00 18.42 14.41
N GLU A 151 -3.58 19.43 13.77
CA GLU A 151 -4.31 20.49 14.44
C GLU A 151 -5.76 20.10 14.80
N LEU A 152 -6.39 19.26 13.95
CA LEU A 152 -7.77 18.80 14.09
C LEU A 152 -8.76 19.96 14.34
N ARG A 153 -8.59 21.09 13.64
CA ARG A 153 -9.39 22.32 13.83
C ARG A 153 -10.83 22.14 13.34
N GLY A 154 -11.72 22.90 13.95
CA GLY A 154 -13.12 22.99 13.54
C GLY A 154 -14.02 21.89 14.11
N ASN A 155 -15.31 22.02 13.82
CA ASN A 155 -16.35 21.16 14.40
C ASN A 155 -16.33 19.73 13.82
N SER A 156 -15.89 19.58 12.58
CA SER A 156 -15.78 18.29 11.91
C SER A 156 -14.79 17.32 12.58
N TYR A 157 -13.81 17.85 13.32
CA TYR A 157 -12.83 17.04 14.08
C TYR A 157 -13.12 16.97 15.58
N HIS A 158 -14.27 17.47 16.06
CA HIS A 158 -14.60 17.48 17.48
C HIS A 158 -14.47 16.10 18.14
N THR A 159 -15.02 15.06 17.51
CA THR A 159 -14.94 13.68 18.02
C THR A 159 -13.49 13.21 18.13
N LYS A 160 -12.65 13.46 17.13
CA LYS A 160 -11.24 13.06 17.15
C LYS A 160 -10.46 13.75 18.27
N ARG A 161 -10.67 15.04 18.47
CA ARG A 161 -10.08 15.77 19.60
C ARG A 161 -10.54 15.22 20.94
N THR A 162 -11.84 14.91 21.07
CA THR A 162 -12.40 14.34 22.30
C THR A 162 -11.80 12.98 22.61
N GLU A 163 -11.65 12.11 21.61
CA GLU A 163 -11.02 10.79 21.76
C GLU A 163 -9.55 10.90 22.19
N ILE A 164 -8.79 11.79 21.55
CA ILE A 164 -7.38 12.05 21.88
C ILE A 164 -7.25 12.66 23.30
N ASN A 165 -8.08 13.63 23.66
CA ASN A 165 -8.05 14.25 24.99
C ASN A 165 -8.42 13.24 26.09
N LYS A 166 -9.38 12.35 25.82
CA LYS A 166 -9.71 11.23 26.70
C LYS A 166 -8.53 10.31 26.91
N PHE A 167 -7.87 9.92 25.80
CA PHE A 167 -6.67 9.08 25.84
C PHE A 167 -5.59 9.71 26.71
N MET A 168 -5.19 10.96 26.45
CA MET A 168 -4.15 11.66 27.21
C MET A 168 -4.49 11.82 28.69
N LYS A 169 -5.77 12.00 29.02
CA LYS A 169 -6.23 12.07 30.41
C LYS A 169 -6.21 10.72 31.12
N SER A 170 -6.56 9.65 30.41
CA SER A 170 -6.64 8.29 30.98
C SER A 170 -5.26 7.64 31.13
N TYR A 171 -4.30 8.03 30.31
CA TYR A 171 -2.97 7.44 30.25
C TYR A 171 -1.89 8.53 30.26
N PRO A 172 -1.73 9.32 31.34
CA PRO A 172 -0.81 10.47 31.37
C PRO A 172 0.66 10.06 31.23
N ASP A 173 0.99 8.82 31.59
CA ASP A 173 2.37 8.28 31.58
C ASP A 173 2.68 7.47 30.29
N TYR A 174 1.95 7.75 29.20
CA TYR A 174 2.28 7.14 27.90
C TYR A 174 3.69 7.53 27.44
N VAL A 175 4.36 6.63 26.73
CA VAL A 175 5.67 6.88 26.13
C VAL A 175 5.57 6.61 24.63
N ILE A 176 6.06 7.56 23.84
CA ILE A 176 6.19 7.41 22.39
C ILE A 176 7.67 7.24 22.06
N GLU A 177 7.98 6.26 21.21
CA GLU A 177 9.33 6.05 20.69
C GLU A 177 9.30 5.89 19.18
N GLN A 178 10.37 6.31 18.52
CA GLN A 178 10.61 5.93 17.14
C GLN A 178 10.82 4.42 17.09
N LEU A 179 10.23 3.76 16.08
CA LEU A 179 10.31 2.32 15.95
C LEU A 179 11.76 1.89 15.63
N ASP A 180 12.28 1.02 16.49
CA ASP A 180 13.52 0.27 16.29
C ASP A 180 13.15 -1.18 15.96
N SER A 181 13.67 -1.69 14.84
CA SER A 181 13.30 -2.99 14.30
C SER A 181 13.75 -4.19 15.13
N VAL A 182 14.74 -4.00 16.00
CA VAL A 182 15.23 -5.03 16.91
C VAL A 182 14.52 -4.95 18.26
N LYS A 183 14.52 -3.76 18.88
CA LYS A 183 13.94 -3.50 20.21
C LYS A 183 12.44 -3.82 20.26
N HIS A 184 11.67 -3.39 19.25
CA HIS A 184 10.21 -3.39 19.31
C HIS A 184 9.54 -4.61 18.65
N LYS A 185 10.31 -5.45 17.93
CA LYS A 185 9.78 -6.58 17.16
C LYS A 185 8.91 -7.52 17.98
N GLU A 186 9.39 -7.95 19.14
CA GLU A 186 8.64 -8.90 19.98
C GLU A 186 7.35 -8.28 20.53
N GLY A 187 7.42 -7.04 21.01
CA GLY A 187 6.24 -6.32 21.50
C GLY A 187 5.19 -6.08 20.41
N ILE A 188 5.61 -5.74 19.19
CA ILE A 188 4.71 -5.56 18.05
C ILE A 188 4.07 -6.88 17.64
N MET A 189 4.85 -7.98 17.61
CA MET A 189 4.28 -9.30 17.29
C MET A 189 3.27 -9.75 18.36
N HIS A 190 3.54 -9.48 19.64
CA HIS A 190 2.61 -9.79 20.71
C HIS A 190 1.32 -8.95 20.61
N LEU A 191 1.43 -7.64 20.37
CA LEU A 191 0.27 -6.78 20.12
C LEU A 191 -0.55 -7.25 18.91
N PHE A 192 0.13 -7.65 17.83
CA PHE A 192 -0.54 -8.19 16.65
C PHE A 192 -1.32 -9.47 16.96
N ASP A 193 -0.74 -10.40 17.72
CA ASP A 193 -1.38 -11.65 18.13
C ASP A 193 -2.60 -11.38 19.04
N LYS A 194 -2.47 -10.46 20.01
CA LYS A 194 -3.59 -10.01 20.83
C LYS A 194 -4.69 -9.40 19.97
N TRP A 195 -4.32 -8.49 19.05
CA TRP A 195 -5.26 -7.83 18.14
C TRP A 195 -6.06 -8.85 17.30
N VAL A 196 -5.40 -9.89 16.78
CA VAL A 196 -6.05 -10.98 16.03
C VAL A 196 -7.01 -11.76 16.93
N SER A 197 -6.55 -12.16 18.11
CA SER A 197 -7.36 -12.90 19.09
C SER A 197 -8.63 -12.15 19.49
N ASP A 198 -8.48 -10.87 19.81
CA ASP A 198 -9.61 -10.00 20.20
C ASP A 198 -10.62 -9.82 19.04
N ARG A 199 -10.11 -9.77 17.80
CA ARG A 199 -10.94 -9.61 16.61
C ARG A 199 -11.76 -10.86 16.31
N VAL A 200 -11.14 -12.03 16.41
CA VAL A 200 -11.78 -13.33 16.11
C VAL A 200 -12.78 -13.74 17.18
N LYS A 201 -12.57 -13.34 18.44
CA LYS A 201 -13.37 -13.75 19.60
C LYS A 201 -14.89 -13.59 19.42
N TYR A 202 -15.31 -12.61 18.66
CA TYR A 202 -16.73 -12.27 18.45
C TYR A 202 -17.19 -12.48 17.00
N MET A 203 -16.36 -13.10 16.14
CA MET A 203 -16.72 -13.38 14.75
C MET A 203 -17.43 -14.72 14.63
N PRO A 204 -18.42 -14.85 13.71
CA PRO A 204 -18.91 -16.16 13.29
C PRO A 204 -17.76 -17.00 12.73
N LYS A 205 -17.82 -18.32 12.91
CA LYS A 205 -16.72 -19.25 12.55
C LYS A 205 -16.28 -19.11 11.09
N GLU A 206 -17.23 -19.06 10.16
CA GLU A 206 -16.95 -18.95 8.72
C GLU A 206 -16.26 -17.63 8.36
N GLU A 207 -16.68 -16.52 8.97
CA GLU A 207 -16.03 -15.22 8.79
C GLU A 207 -14.63 -15.20 9.40
N ALA A 208 -14.44 -15.87 10.55
CA ALA A 208 -13.15 -15.97 11.22
C ALA A 208 -12.13 -16.76 10.37
N GLU A 209 -12.55 -17.83 9.69
CA GLU A 209 -11.68 -18.60 8.79
C GLU A 209 -11.15 -17.74 7.65
N VAL A 210 -12.03 -17.02 6.95
CA VAL A 210 -11.65 -16.08 5.86
C VAL A 210 -10.75 -14.96 6.36
N PHE A 211 -11.08 -14.38 7.53
CA PHE A 211 -10.26 -13.35 8.16
C PHE A 211 -8.85 -13.86 8.48
N LEU A 212 -8.73 -15.06 9.04
CA LEU A 212 -7.43 -15.64 9.42
C LEU A 212 -6.55 -15.94 8.21
N GLU A 213 -7.10 -16.27 7.03
CA GLU A 213 -6.31 -16.40 5.80
C GLU A 213 -5.63 -15.08 5.42
N GLY A 214 -6.36 -13.97 5.46
CA GLY A 214 -5.79 -12.64 5.24
C GLY A 214 -4.74 -12.26 6.28
N ILE A 215 -4.96 -12.62 7.55
CA ILE A 215 -4.04 -12.37 8.66
C ILE A 215 -2.70 -13.10 8.50
N HIS A 216 -2.69 -14.29 7.90
CA HIS A 216 -1.42 -14.97 7.60
C HIS A 216 -0.54 -14.15 6.65
N GLN A 217 -1.14 -13.49 5.67
CA GLN A 217 -0.42 -12.61 4.75
C GLN A 217 0.11 -11.36 5.49
N GLU A 218 -0.72 -10.71 6.31
CA GLU A 218 -0.32 -9.54 7.09
C GLU A 218 0.79 -9.88 8.10
N ARG A 219 0.70 -11.02 8.79
CA ARG A 219 1.77 -11.51 9.67
C ARG A 219 3.10 -11.70 8.94
N HIS A 220 3.04 -12.24 7.72
CA HIS A 220 4.22 -12.40 6.89
C HIS A 220 4.78 -11.03 6.47
N ALA A 221 3.93 -10.10 6.07
CA ALA A 221 4.34 -8.75 5.72
C ALA A 221 5.07 -8.05 6.88
N ILE A 222 4.53 -8.15 8.12
CA ILE A 222 5.18 -7.62 9.32
C ILE A 222 6.56 -8.28 9.55
N LYS A 223 6.69 -9.59 9.35
CA LYS A 223 7.99 -10.28 9.47
C LYS A 223 8.99 -9.81 8.40
N GLN A 224 8.55 -9.63 7.15
CA GLN A 224 9.40 -9.09 6.07
C GLN A 224 9.80 -7.63 6.34
N MET A 225 8.87 -6.83 6.85
CA MET A 225 9.12 -5.47 7.30
C MET A 225 10.27 -5.42 8.32
N PHE A 226 10.21 -6.21 9.38
CA PHE A 226 11.28 -6.25 10.40
C PHE A 226 12.61 -6.77 9.86
N LYS A 227 12.57 -7.74 8.95
CA LYS A 227 13.78 -8.31 8.36
C LYS A 227 14.60 -7.31 7.56
N HIS A 228 13.92 -6.33 6.94
CA HIS A 228 14.53 -5.38 6.01
C HIS A 228 14.15 -3.94 6.32
N TYR A 229 13.89 -3.61 7.60
CA TYR A 229 13.36 -2.31 8.03
C TYR A 229 14.20 -1.14 7.53
N ASP A 230 15.51 -1.22 7.75
CA ASP A 230 16.45 -0.16 7.37
C ASP A 230 16.65 -0.10 5.85
N GLU A 231 16.81 -1.27 5.20
CA GLU A 231 16.96 -1.32 3.74
C GLU A 231 15.71 -0.80 3.01
N LEU A 232 14.52 -0.98 3.61
CA LEU A 232 13.27 -0.45 3.07
C LEU A 232 13.09 1.04 3.35
N SER A 233 13.91 1.63 4.23
CA SER A 233 13.81 3.04 4.65
C SER A 233 12.45 3.37 5.27
N LEU A 234 11.95 2.45 6.10
CA LEU A 234 10.66 2.60 6.77
C LEU A 234 10.74 3.61 7.93
N ILE A 235 9.63 4.25 8.18
CA ILE A 235 9.45 5.22 9.26
C ILE A 235 8.38 4.66 10.19
N GLY A 236 8.66 4.53 11.47
CA GLY A 236 7.70 3.95 12.39
C GLY A 236 7.71 4.62 13.75
N LEU A 237 6.58 4.45 14.45
CA LEU A 237 6.33 4.97 15.77
C LEU A 237 5.62 3.91 16.61
N VAL A 238 5.99 3.79 17.87
CA VAL A 238 5.36 2.90 18.84
C VAL A 238 4.90 3.69 20.05
N ILE A 239 3.86 3.20 20.72
CA ILE A 239 3.35 3.76 21.95
C ILE A 239 3.28 2.70 23.06
N TYR A 240 3.79 3.06 24.21
CA TYR A 240 3.74 2.28 25.44
C TYR A 240 2.81 2.93 26.46
N ILE A 241 2.10 2.10 27.22
CA ILE A 241 1.30 2.48 28.36
C ILE A 241 1.59 1.50 29.47
N ASN A 242 1.99 2.01 30.64
CA ASN A 242 2.39 1.19 31.80
C ASN A 242 3.48 0.14 31.46
N GLY A 243 4.40 0.47 30.54
CA GLY A 243 5.48 -0.42 30.11
C GLY A 243 5.09 -1.47 29.06
N GLU A 244 3.81 -1.53 28.65
CA GLU A 244 3.34 -2.44 27.59
C GLU A 244 3.17 -1.71 26.27
N LEU A 245 3.55 -2.32 25.16
CA LEU A 245 3.36 -1.80 23.81
C LEU A 245 1.87 -1.89 23.42
N LYS A 246 1.22 -0.75 23.24
CA LYS A 246 -0.22 -0.63 22.99
C LYS A 246 -0.57 -0.14 21.56
N GLY A 247 0.41 0.26 20.78
CA GLY A 247 0.18 0.65 19.40
C GLY A 247 1.48 0.79 18.63
N PHE A 248 1.39 0.62 17.32
CA PHE A 248 2.45 0.96 16.38
C PHE A 248 1.86 1.42 15.05
N THR A 249 2.61 2.25 14.34
CA THR A 249 2.34 2.66 12.97
C THR A 249 3.63 2.66 12.19
N VAL A 250 3.58 2.22 10.94
CA VAL A 250 4.72 2.19 10.03
C VAL A 250 4.28 2.70 8.67
N GLY A 251 5.12 3.53 8.09
CA GLY A 251 4.93 4.09 6.76
C GLY A 251 6.25 4.30 6.04
N GLU A 252 6.17 4.91 4.88
CA GLU A 252 7.32 5.32 4.07
C GLU A 252 6.96 6.57 3.25
N ARG A 253 7.95 7.17 2.61
CA ARG A 253 7.73 8.30 1.71
C ARG A 253 7.41 7.79 0.31
N ILE A 254 6.33 8.31 -0.29
CA ILE A 254 5.99 8.10 -1.70
C ILE A 254 6.76 9.11 -2.57
N SER A 255 6.77 10.37 -2.13
CA SER A 255 7.43 11.49 -2.81
C SER A 255 8.18 12.39 -1.81
N GLN A 256 8.59 13.57 -2.25
CA GLN A 256 9.24 14.54 -1.38
C GLN A 256 8.28 15.08 -0.30
N ASP A 257 7.02 15.26 -0.64
CA ASP A 257 5.99 15.89 0.20
C ASP A 257 4.90 14.94 0.69
N THR A 258 4.87 13.69 0.23
CA THR A 258 3.84 12.72 0.54
C THR A 258 4.43 11.44 1.17
N ALA A 259 3.83 10.99 2.26
CA ALA A 259 4.10 9.70 2.88
C ALA A 259 2.87 8.79 2.82
N THR A 260 3.06 7.49 3.03
CA THR A 260 1.97 6.53 3.22
C THR A 260 2.07 5.84 4.56
N VAL A 261 0.92 5.45 5.11
CA VAL A 261 0.82 4.50 6.23
C VAL A 261 0.60 3.12 5.65
N ILE A 262 1.53 2.21 5.92
CA ILE A 262 1.48 0.83 5.41
C ILE A 262 0.75 -0.09 6.39
N ILE A 263 1.10 -0.01 7.68
CA ILE A 263 0.52 -0.83 8.74
C ILE A 263 0.35 0.03 9.99
N GLU A 264 -0.84 -0.02 10.58
CA GLU A 264 -1.13 0.55 11.90
C GLU A 264 -1.99 -0.41 12.70
N LYS A 265 -1.61 -0.69 13.94
CA LYS A 265 -2.39 -1.49 14.89
C LYS A 265 -2.30 -0.87 16.27
N THR A 266 -3.42 -0.89 16.97
CA THR A 266 -3.52 -0.48 18.38
C THR A 266 -4.34 -1.49 19.18
N ASP A 267 -4.10 -1.55 20.48
CA ASP A 267 -4.90 -2.34 21.39
C ASP A 267 -6.32 -1.76 21.47
N PHE A 268 -7.34 -2.56 21.16
CA PHE A 268 -8.74 -2.13 21.16
C PHE A 268 -9.26 -1.68 22.52
N GLU A 269 -8.66 -2.19 23.60
CA GLU A 269 -9.03 -1.81 24.96
C GLU A 269 -8.55 -0.41 25.33
N VAL A 270 -7.61 0.16 24.55
CA VAL A 270 -7.04 1.48 24.78
C VAL A 270 -7.75 2.52 23.91
N LEU A 271 -8.85 3.03 24.41
CA LEU A 271 -9.69 3.98 23.66
C LEU A 271 -8.94 5.28 23.33
N GLY A 272 -9.02 5.70 22.07
CA GLY A 272 -8.36 6.90 21.56
C GLY A 272 -6.90 6.72 21.16
N CYS A 273 -6.32 5.54 21.39
CA CYS A 273 -4.92 5.24 21.03
C CYS A 273 -4.67 5.37 19.52
N ALA A 274 -5.57 4.83 18.68
CA ALA A 274 -5.44 4.91 17.22
C ALA A 274 -5.45 6.36 16.73
N GLN A 275 -6.36 7.20 17.23
CA GLN A 275 -6.41 8.62 16.87
C GLN A 275 -5.18 9.37 17.34
N PHE A 276 -4.70 9.02 18.53
CA PHE A 276 -3.53 9.64 19.13
C PHE A 276 -2.26 9.29 18.37
N ILE A 277 -1.97 8.00 18.12
CA ILE A 277 -0.76 7.56 17.42
C ILE A 277 -0.73 8.10 15.99
N PHE A 278 -1.85 8.14 15.29
CA PHE A 278 -1.94 8.69 13.94
C PHE A 278 -1.60 10.18 13.91
N ARG A 279 -2.09 10.97 14.90
CA ARG A 279 -1.71 12.38 15.04
C ARG A 279 -0.21 12.54 15.34
N GLU A 280 0.34 11.77 16.26
CA GLU A 280 1.77 11.88 16.62
C GLU A 280 2.68 11.41 15.48
N PHE A 281 2.26 10.40 14.73
CA PHE A 281 2.97 10.00 13.51
C PHE A 281 2.94 11.09 12.43
N SER A 282 1.80 11.75 12.28
CA SER A 282 1.67 12.91 11.38
C SER A 282 2.63 14.05 11.77
N LYS A 283 2.76 14.36 13.08
CA LYS A 283 3.72 15.35 13.57
C LYS A 283 5.15 14.94 13.23
N MET A 284 5.53 13.70 13.54
CA MET A 284 6.87 13.19 13.26
C MET A 284 7.20 13.28 11.77
N LEU A 285 6.27 12.88 10.89
CA LEU A 285 6.47 12.98 9.43
C LEU A 285 6.67 14.41 8.98
N LYS A 286 5.92 15.37 9.53
CA LYS A 286 6.08 16.78 9.19
C LYS A 286 7.40 17.35 9.70
N GLU A 287 7.69 17.15 10.98
CA GLU A 287 8.81 17.78 11.67
C GLU A 287 10.17 17.23 11.21
N HIS A 288 10.27 15.91 11.02
CA HIS A 288 11.54 15.27 10.69
C HIS A 288 11.73 15.00 9.19
N TYR A 289 10.66 14.95 8.41
CA TYR A 289 10.73 14.56 6.99
C TYR A 289 10.14 15.59 6.03
N GLY A 290 9.55 16.68 6.54
CA GLY A 290 8.98 17.76 5.72
C GLY A 290 7.74 17.34 4.90
N VAL A 291 7.04 16.30 5.33
CA VAL A 291 5.86 15.77 4.64
C VAL A 291 4.68 16.73 4.80
N GLU A 292 3.94 16.96 3.72
CA GLU A 292 2.74 17.81 3.70
C GLU A 292 1.45 16.98 3.56
N TYR A 293 1.53 15.78 2.98
CA TYR A 293 0.38 14.91 2.74
C TYR A 293 0.63 13.49 3.24
N ILE A 294 -0.44 12.85 3.73
CA ILE A 294 -0.42 11.42 4.10
C ILE A 294 -1.48 10.69 3.28
N ASN A 295 -1.04 9.68 2.53
CA ASN A 295 -1.91 8.71 1.89
C ASN A 295 -2.03 7.47 2.80
N VAL A 296 -3.25 7.11 3.18
CA VAL A 296 -3.50 5.94 4.06
C VAL A 296 -4.04 4.73 3.30
N GLY A 297 -3.84 4.69 1.99
CA GLY A 297 -4.34 3.63 1.13
C GLY A 297 -5.86 3.62 1.00
N ASP A 298 -6.38 2.53 0.45
CA ASP A 298 -7.80 2.34 0.20
C ASP A 298 -8.56 1.71 1.39
N ASP A 299 -9.87 1.54 1.23
CA ASP A 299 -10.75 0.96 2.26
C ASP A 299 -11.01 -0.55 2.07
N MET A 300 -10.30 -1.20 1.14
CA MET A 300 -10.44 -2.62 0.81
C MET A 300 -11.90 -3.05 0.52
N GLY A 301 -12.78 -2.10 0.18
CA GLY A 301 -14.21 -2.32 -0.01
C GLY A 301 -15.03 -2.44 1.29
N PHE A 302 -14.41 -2.26 2.46
CA PHE A 302 -15.11 -2.36 3.74
C PHE A 302 -15.76 -1.03 4.14
N GLU A 303 -17.07 -1.05 4.31
CA GLU A 303 -17.89 0.14 4.65
C GLU A 303 -17.48 0.78 5.98
N ASN A 304 -17.15 -0.01 7.00
CA ASN A 304 -16.67 0.48 8.30
C ASN A 304 -15.34 1.22 8.16
N LEU A 305 -14.39 0.70 7.36
CA LEU A 305 -13.10 1.33 7.11
C LEU A 305 -13.27 2.62 6.29
N ARG A 306 -14.16 2.60 5.31
CA ARG A 306 -14.57 3.79 4.54
C ARG A 306 -15.07 4.90 5.46
N LYS A 307 -16.00 4.58 6.37
CA LYS A 307 -16.52 5.55 7.35
C LYS A 307 -15.43 6.14 8.23
N VAL A 308 -14.51 5.30 8.72
CA VAL A 308 -13.36 5.78 9.52
C VAL A 308 -12.51 6.73 8.71
N LYS A 309 -12.08 6.34 7.49
CA LYS A 309 -11.23 7.17 6.63
C LYS A 309 -11.94 8.48 6.25
N MET A 310 -13.20 8.46 5.83
CA MET A 310 -13.97 9.66 5.52
C MET A 310 -14.16 10.59 6.74
N SER A 311 -14.17 10.05 7.96
CA SER A 311 -14.30 10.88 9.17
C SER A 311 -13.10 11.80 9.45
N TYR A 312 -11.95 11.54 8.82
CA TYR A 312 -10.76 12.40 8.85
C TYR A 312 -10.74 13.46 7.74
N ARG A 313 -11.82 13.58 6.96
CA ARG A 313 -11.98 14.62 5.92
C ARG A 313 -10.83 14.63 4.92
N PRO A 314 -10.71 13.61 4.06
CA PRO A 314 -9.62 13.55 3.09
C PRO A 314 -9.62 14.80 2.20
N PHE A 315 -8.44 15.36 1.98
CA PHE A 315 -8.19 16.44 1.05
C PHE A 315 -8.41 15.98 -0.40
N LYS A 316 -7.99 14.75 -0.70
CA LYS A 316 -8.07 14.16 -2.04
C LYS A 316 -8.44 12.68 -1.95
N LEU A 317 -9.27 12.23 -2.90
CA LEU A 317 -9.54 10.83 -3.16
C LEU A 317 -8.88 10.46 -4.48
N VAL A 318 -7.96 9.49 -4.46
CA VAL A 318 -7.19 9.07 -5.64
C VAL A 318 -7.71 7.73 -6.13
N PRO A 319 -8.40 7.67 -7.29
CA PRO A 319 -8.97 6.44 -7.79
C PRO A 319 -7.89 5.47 -8.30
N LYS A 320 -8.12 4.19 -8.03
CA LYS A 320 -7.36 3.05 -8.54
C LYS A 320 -8.14 2.32 -9.61
N TYR A 321 -7.50 2.02 -10.71
CA TYR A 321 -8.10 1.28 -11.81
C TYR A 321 -7.37 -0.04 -12.04
N THR A 322 -8.10 -1.00 -12.61
CA THR A 322 -7.53 -2.26 -13.11
C THR A 322 -7.81 -2.34 -14.61
N ILE A 323 -6.81 -2.74 -15.37
CA ILE A 323 -6.90 -3.01 -16.81
C ILE A 323 -6.92 -4.51 -17.01
N TYR A 324 -7.93 -4.99 -17.73
CA TYR A 324 -8.09 -6.38 -18.16
C TYR A 324 -8.00 -6.46 -19.68
N GLN A 325 -7.57 -7.60 -20.19
CA GLN A 325 -7.77 -7.92 -21.59
C GLN A 325 -9.17 -8.51 -21.77
N LYS A 326 -9.86 -8.07 -22.84
CA LYS A 326 -11.17 -8.62 -23.23
C LYS A 326 -11.04 -9.96 -23.95
#